data_8325c4e48fb0276aee5405158f59d1fc
#
_entry.id   8325c4e48fb0276aee5405158f59d1fc
#
_cell.length_a   1.000
_cell.length_b   1.000
_cell.length_c   1.000
_cell.angle_alpha   90.00
_cell.angle_beta   90.00
_cell.angle_gamma   90.00
#
_symmetry.space_group_name_H-M   'P 1'
#
loop_
_entity.id
_entity.type
_entity.pdbx_description
1 polymer ?
#
loop_
_entity_poly.entity_id
_entity_poly.type
_entity_poly.pdbx_seq_one_letter_code
_entity_poly.pdbx_strand_id
1 'polypeptide(L)'
;MKAIKFKTLLALLVAGFALFLTGCSSSEYGVPKNLDGTVWIRCTGDLEKSRLYFKGDTCTLEREVSEDSDLISESYTFDYQTPTLKLNNPTSGELVWEGTIQSNGETYSLLTLQNANTKEHESYFLNGESVWQERQDMIWQ
;
A
#
# COMPACT_ATOMS: atom_id res chain seq x y z
N MET A 1 -23.16 -25.76 -38.50
CA MET A 1 -22.99 -24.31 -38.29
C MET A 1 -23.56 -23.81 -36.97
N LYS A 2 -24.75 -24.24 -36.56
CA LYS A 2 -25.32 -23.81 -35.26
C LYS A 2 -24.50 -24.23 -34.04
N ALA A 3 -23.81 -25.36 -34.09
CA ALA A 3 -22.96 -25.85 -32.99
C ALA A 3 -21.72 -25.04 -32.75
N ILE A 4 -21.17 -24.39 -33.80
CA ILE A 4 -19.98 -23.52 -33.70
C ILE A 4 -20.34 -22.21 -33.00
N LYS A 5 -21.50 -21.62 -33.32
CA LYS A 5 -21.98 -20.39 -32.64
C LYS A 5 -22.28 -20.61 -31.16
N PHE A 6 -22.79 -21.78 -30.81
CA PHE A 6 -23.06 -22.13 -29.44
C PHE A 6 -21.80 -22.30 -28.61
N LYS A 7 -20.77 -22.94 -29.16
CA LYS A 7 -19.45 -23.08 -28.50
C LYS A 7 -18.76 -21.74 -28.29
N THR A 8 -18.88 -20.85 -29.28
CA THR A 8 -18.31 -19.51 -29.17
C THR A 8 -19.01 -18.68 -28.10
N LEU A 9 -20.33 -18.79 -28.02
CA LEU A 9 -21.12 -18.11 -27.00
C LEU A 9 -20.77 -18.59 -25.60
N LEU A 10 -20.61 -19.91 -25.42
CA LEU A 10 -20.21 -20.50 -24.15
C LEU A 10 -18.83 -20.08 -23.73
N ALA A 11 -17.87 -20.01 -24.65
CA ALA A 11 -16.52 -19.54 -24.39
C ALA A 11 -16.50 -18.07 -23.94
N LEU A 12 -17.31 -17.21 -24.55
CA LEU A 12 -17.46 -15.81 -24.16
C LEU A 12 -18.07 -15.66 -22.77
N LEU A 13 -19.05 -16.48 -22.43
CA LEU A 13 -19.66 -16.49 -21.10
C LEU A 13 -18.67 -16.91 -20.02
N VAL A 14 -17.87 -17.94 -20.26
CA VAL A 14 -16.83 -18.40 -19.32
C VAL A 14 -15.75 -17.35 -19.16
N ALA A 15 -15.29 -16.71 -20.21
CA ALA A 15 -14.30 -15.63 -20.15
C ALA A 15 -14.83 -14.41 -19.38
N GLY A 16 -16.08 -14.01 -19.60
CA GLY A 16 -16.72 -12.92 -18.88
C GLY A 16 -16.89 -13.22 -17.39
N PHE A 17 -17.23 -14.44 -17.06
CA PHE A 17 -17.37 -14.88 -15.68
C PHE A 17 -16.01 -14.92 -14.95
N ALA A 18 -14.96 -15.39 -15.61
CA ALA A 18 -13.61 -15.40 -15.07
C ALA A 18 -13.08 -13.96 -14.81
N LEU A 19 -13.34 -13.02 -15.69
CA LEU A 19 -12.99 -11.61 -15.50
C LEU A 19 -13.74 -11.00 -14.32
N PHE A 20 -15.00 -11.33 -14.15
CA PHE A 20 -15.79 -10.87 -13.02
C PHE A 20 -15.27 -11.42 -11.69
N LEU A 21 -14.92 -12.69 -11.61
CA LEU A 21 -14.33 -13.30 -10.43
C LEU A 21 -12.96 -12.69 -10.10
N THR A 22 -12.13 -12.40 -11.10
CA THR A 22 -10.86 -11.75 -10.92
C THR A 22 -11.04 -10.32 -10.38
N GLY A 23 -12.04 -9.58 -10.84
CA GLY A 23 -12.40 -8.25 -10.33
C GLY A 23 -12.87 -8.30 -8.88
N CYS A 24 -13.63 -9.34 -8.49
CA CYS A 24 -14.10 -9.51 -7.11
C CYS A 24 -13.01 -10.00 -6.15
N SER A 25 -12.01 -10.73 -6.65
CA SER A 25 -10.91 -11.26 -5.84
C SER A 25 -9.76 -10.27 -5.62
N SER A 26 -9.75 -9.13 -6.31
CA SER A 26 -8.84 -8.02 -5.98
C SER A 26 -9.33 -7.36 -4.70
N SER A 27 -9.08 -8.02 -3.57
CA SER A 27 -9.37 -7.44 -2.27
C SER A 27 -8.53 -6.18 -2.08
N GLU A 28 -9.11 -5.16 -1.48
CA GLU A 28 -8.40 -3.93 -1.10
C GLU A 28 -7.20 -4.21 -0.19
N TYR A 29 -7.09 -5.40 0.35
CA TYR A 29 -6.12 -5.82 1.36
C TYR A 29 -5.14 -6.89 0.87
N GLY A 30 -4.92 -6.98 -0.42
CA GLY A 30 -3.87 -7.85 -0.97
C GLY A 30 -2.48 -7.20 -0.89
N VAL A 31 -1.44 -7.98 -1.23
CA VAL A 31 -0.13 -7.41 -1.52
C VAL A 31 -0.20 -6.82 -2.93
N PRO A 32 -0.10 -5.48 -3.10
CA PRO A 32 -0.24 -4.87 -4.41
C PRO A 32 0.90 -5.31 -5.33
N LYS A 33 0.60 -5.52 -6.59
CA LYS A 33 1.62 -5.74 -7.62
C LYS A 33 2.27 -4.44 -8.07
N ASN A 34 1.54 -3.34 -7.96
CA ASN A 34 1.96 -2.00 -8.31
C ASN A 34 1.54 -1.05 -7.19
N LEU A 35 2.44 -0.18 -6.80
CA LEU A 35 2.19 0.77 -5.71
C LEU A 35 1.61 2.10 -6.17
N ASP A 36 1.59 2.38 -7.47
CA ASP A 36 1.10 3.65 -8.01
C ASP A 36 -0.33 3.94 -7.55
N GLY A 37 -0.55 5.15 -7.03
CA GLY A 37 -1.84 5.57 -6.50
C GLY A 37 -2.19 5.05 -5.11
N THR A 38 -1.33 4.27 -4.47
CA THR A 38 -1.60 3.76 -3.11
C THR A 38 -1.17 4.76 -2.03
N VAL A 39 -1.95 4.79 -0.94
CA VAL A 39 -1.70 5.63 0.24
C VAL A 39 -1.59 4.73 1.46
N TRP A 40 -0.52 4.92 2.22
CA TRP A 40 -0.22 4.13 3.41
C TRP A 40 -0.13 5.05 4.62
N ILE A 41 -0.79 4.69 5.71
CA ILE A 41 -0.86 5.51 6.92
C ILE A 41 -0.17 4.79 8.07
N ARG A 42 0.72 5.51 8.74
CA ARG A 42 1.36 5.04 9.96
C ARG A 42 0.43 5.31 11.15
N CYS A 43 0.09 4.24 11.83
CA CYS A 43 -0.71 4.29 13.04
C CYS A 43 0.18 3.98 14.24
N THR A 44 0.95 4.94 14.70
CA THR A 44 1.62 4.84 15.99
C THR A 44 0.88 5.62 17.07
N GLY A 45 0.84 5.04 18.24
CA GLY A 45 -0.08 5.31 19.34
C GLY A 45 -0.35 6.73 19.74
N ASP A 46 0.50 7.70 19.59
CA ASP A 46 0.30 8.89 20.37
C ASP A 46 0.09 10.21 19.63
N LEU A 47 0.51 10.42 18.43
CA LEU A 47 0.29 11.72 17.79
C LEU A 47 0.94 11.83 16.40
N GLU A 48 1.85 10.97 16.04
CA GLU A 48 2.48 11.01 14.73
C GLU A 48 1.60 10.37 13.68
N LYS A 49 0.96 11.19 12.88
CA LYS A 49 0.41 10.75 11.61
C LYS A 49 1.49 10.89 10.56
N SER A 50 1.88 9.79 9.99
CA SER A 50 2.74 9.78 8.81
C SER A 50 2.01 9.10 7.68
N ARG A 51 2.14 9.64 6.48
CA ARG A 51 1.54 9.10 5.27
C ARG A 51 2.61 8.86 4.23
N LEU A 52 2.58 7.70 3.61
CA LEU A 52 3.34 7.41 2.40
C LEU A 52 2.38 7.35 1.24
N TYR A 53 2.66 8.04 0.16
CA TYR A 53 1.90 7.86 -1.06
C TYR A 53 2.82 7.74 -2.26
N PHE A 54 2.39 6.89 -3.18
CA PHE A 54 3.14 6.52 -4.36
C PHE A 54 2.47 7.11 -5.59
N LYS A 55 3.23 7.84 -6.38
CA LYS A 55 2.76 8.40 -7.64
C LYS A 55 3.86 8.32 -8.69
N GLY A 56 3.62 7.56 -9.74
CA GLY A 56 4.63 7.32 -10.76
C GLY A 56 5.87 6.68 -10.14
N ASP A 57 7.01 7.31 -10.29
CA ASP A 57 8.30 6.85 -9.77
C ASP A 57 8.66 7.42 -8.40
N THR A 58 7.76 8.17 -7.80
CA THR A 58 8.03 8.91 -6.56
C THR A 58 7.18 8.39 -5.41
N CYS A 59 7.83 8.20 -4.27
CA CYS A 59 7.19 8.00 -2.98
C CYS A 59 7.37 9.26 -2.15
N THR A 60 6.27 9.79 -1.63
CA THR A 60 6.30 10.96 -0.75
C THR A 60 5.91 10.55 0.65
N LEU A 61 6.76 10.89 1.62
CA LEU A 61 6.50 10.71 3.04
C LEU A 61 6.15 12.06 3.65
N GLU A 62 4.95 12.16 4.19
CA GLU A 62 4.50 13.33 4.95
C GLU A 62 4.43 12.98 6.42
N ARG A 63 5.01 13.83 7.25
CA ARG A 63 4.97 13.69 8.72
C ARG A 63 4.36 14.90 9.37
N GLU A 64 3.46 14.67 10.28
CA GLU A 64 2.89 15.67 11.16
C GLU A 64 3.67 15.61 12.49
N VAL A 65 4.44 16.66 12.79
CA VAL A 65 5.40 16.65 13.91
C VAL A 65 4.80 17.15 15.22
N SER A 66 3.72 17.90 15.18
CA SER A 66 2.94 18.33 16.35
C SER A 66 1.56 18.80 15.94
N GLU A 67 0.65 18.98 16.89
CA GLU A 67 -0.72 19.44 16.63
C GLU A 67 -0.82 20.79 15.89
N ASP A 68 0.18 21.63 16.05
CA ASP A 68 0.25 22.95 15.43
C ASP A 68 1.27 23.04 14.31
N SER A 69 1.84 21.93 13.87
CA SER A 69 3.02 21.97 13.02
C SER A 69 2.71 21.81 11.54
N ASP A 70 3.59 22.40 10.77
CA ASP A 70 3.70 22.19 9.35
C ASP A 70 4.01 20.72 9.04
N LEU A 71 3.41 20.21 7.98
CA LEU A 71 3.75 18.91 7.44
C LEU A 71 5.18 18.93 6.90
N ILE A 72 6.02 18.04 7.42
CA ILE A 72 7.33 17.78 6.83
C ILE A 72 7.14 16.77 5.71
N SER A 73 7.60 17.11 4.52
CA SER A 73 7.49 16.27 3.33
C SER A 73 8.88 15.87 2.83
N GLU A 74 9.06 14.58 2.62
CA GLU A 74 10.27 13.99 2.05
C GLU A 74 9.91 13.16 0.84
N SER A 75 10.71 13.27 -0.22
CA SER A 75 10.48 12.52 -1.45
C SER A 75 11.60 11.50 -1.66
N TYR A 76 11.22 10.33 -2.16
CA TYR A 76 12.12 9.23 -2.47
C TYR A 76 11.83 8.71 -3.88
N THR A 77 12.84 8.21 -4.55
CA THR A 77 12.62 7.25 -5.62
C THR A 77 12.44 5.87 -5.00
N PHE A 78 11.78 4.95 -5.68
CA PHE A 78 11.55 3.64 -5.12
C PHE A 78 11.77 2.53 -6.14
N ASP A 79 12.13 1.37 -5.62
CA ASP A 79 12.21 0.12 -6.35
C ASP A 79 11.32 -0.89 -5.63
N TYR A 80 10.33 -1.40 -6.34
CA TYR A 80 9.36 -2.34 -5.79
C TYR A 80 9.36 -3.63 -6.60
N GLN A 81 9.80 -4.68 -5.95
CA GLN A 81 9.70 -6.05 -6.45
C GLN A 81 8.87 -6.83 -5.43
N THR A 82 7.60 -7.02 -5.74
CA THR A 82 6.62 -7.60 -4.82
C THR A 82 7.19 -8.82 -4.08
N PRO A 83 7.22 -8.88 -2.76
CA PRO A 83 6.65 -7.92 -1.78
C PRO A 83 7.65 -6.92 -1.19
N THR A 84 8.84 -6.77 -1.77
CA THR A 84 9.94 -5.98 -1.22
C THR A 84 9.99 -4.58 -1.81
N LEU A 85 10.08 -3.58 -0.93
CA LEU A 85 10.17 -2.16 -1.28
C LEU A 85 11.48 -1.57 -0.79
N LYS A 86 12.12 -0.78 -1.66
CA LYS A 86 13.29 0.04 -1.31
C LYS A 86 12.98 1.49 -1.63
N LEU A 87 13.22 2.37 -0.67
CA LEU A 87 13.11 3.81 -0.85
C LEU A 87 14.52 4.41 -0.86
N ASN A 88 14.83 5.13 -1.92
CA ASN A 88 16.16 5.65 -2.16
C ASN A 88 16.14 7.18 -2.18
N ASN A 89 17.25 7.78 -1.75
CA ASN A 89 17.44 9.22 -1.89
C ASN A 89 17.41 9.58 -3.38
N PRO A 90 16.57 10.56 -3.80
CA PRO A 90 16.42 10.89 -5.21
C PRO A 90 17.65 11.55 -5.83
N THR A 91 18.54 12.10 -5.01
CA THR A 91 19.77 12.77 -5.48
C THR A 91 20.95 11.81 -5.52
N SER A 92 21.21 11.09 -4.42
CA SER A 92 22.36 10.19 -4.29
C SER A 92 22.10 8.77 -4.77
N GLY A 93 20.82 8.34 -4.83
CA GLY A 93 20.45 6.97 -5.10
C GLY A 93 20.70 6.01 -3.93
N GLU A 94 21.15 6.52 -2.79
CA GLU A 94 21.41 5.68 -1.61
C GLU A 94 20.11 5.17 -0.98
N LEU A 95 20.15 3.94 -0.50
CA LEU A 95 19.04 3.31 0.20
C LEU A 95 18.79 4.01 1.54
N VAL A 96 17.57 4.48 1.75
CA VAL A 96 17.14 5.10 3.02
C VAL A 96 16.26 4.16 3.82
N TRP A 97 15.27 3.55 3.18
CA TRP A 97 14.34 2.61 3.80
C TRP A 97 14.22 1.34 2.98
N GLU A 98 14.10 0.23 3.65
CA GLU A 98 13.82 -1.06 3.01
C GLU A 98 12.74 -1.79 3.80
N GLY A 99 11.83 -2.43 3.09
CA GLY A 99 10.75 -3.11 3.78
C GLY A 99 10.02 -4.15 2.95
N THR A 100 9.00 -4.70 3.57
CA THR A 100 8.20 -5.78 3.02
C THR A 100 6.73 -5.53 3.30
N ILE A 101 5.89 -5.85 2.33
CA ILE A 101 4.44 -5.77 2.47
C ILE A 101 3.91 -7.17 2.82
N GLN A 102 3.10 -7.23 3.87
CA GLN A 102 2.37 -8.41 4.30
C GLN A 102 0.88 -8.15 4.27
N SER A 103 0.11 -9.17 4.00
CA SER A 103 -1.35 -9.09 4.00
C SER A 103 -1.94 -10.35 4.60
N ASN A 104 -3.03 -10.20 5.37
CA ASN A 104 -3.84 -11.34 5.78
C ASN A 104 -4.91 -11.70 4.73
N GLY A 105 -5.00 -10.93 3.65
CA GLY A 105 -5.97 -11.13 2.57
C GLY A 105 -7.40 -10.69 2.89
N GLU A 106 -7.69 -10.29 4.12
CA GLU A 106 -9.05 -9.98 4.58
C GLU A 106 -9.23 -8.57 5.13
N THR A 107 -8.37 -8.15 6.03
CA THR A 107 -8.59 -6.92 6.81
C THR A 107 -7.49 -5.88 6.70
N TYR A 108 -6.27 -6.24 6.32
CA TYR A 108 -5.19 -5.27 6.21
C TYR A 108 -4.09 -5.70 5.24
N SER A 109 -3.39 -4.71 4.74
CA SER A 109 -2.06 -4.83 4.14
C SER A 109 -1.10 -3.96 4.95
N LEU A 110 0.00 -4.54 5.38
CA LEU A 110 0.96 -3.92 6.28
C LEU A 110 2.31 -3.80 5.60
N LEU A 111 2.81 -2.57 5.50
CA LEU A 111 4.16 -2.27 5.05
C LEU A 111 5.03 -2.00 6.29
N THR A 112 6.06 -2.79 6.48
CA THR A 112 7.06 -2.55 7.53
C THR A 112 8.35 -2.09 6.87
N LEU A 113 8.80 -0.88 7.21
CA LEU A 113 10.04 -0.29 6.73
C LEU A 113 11.09 -0.29 7.83
N GLN A 114 12.33 -0.52 7.45
CA GLN A 114 13.50 -0.36 8.32
C GLN A 114 14.41 0.71 7.73
N ASN A 115 14.82 1.66 8.55
CA ASN A 115 15.81 2.66 8.16
C ASN A 115 17.17 1.98 7.97
N ALA A 116 17.82 2.23 6.85
CA ALA A 116 19.09 1.61 6.51
C ALA A 116 20.22 2.00 7.46
N ASN A 117 20.17 3.20 8.04
CA ASN A 117 21.21 3.73 8.93
C ASN A 117 20.91 3.50 10.41
N THR A 118 19.71 3.87 10.86
CA THR A 118 19.33 3.80 12.29
C THR A 118 18.81 2.44 12.71
N LYS A 119 18.38 1.61 11.76
CA LYS A 119 17.71 0.33 11.98
C LYS A 119 16.35 0.43 12.66
N GLU A 120 15.80 1.63 12.79
CA GLU A 120 14.45 1.85 13.29
C GLU A 120 13.41 1.31 12.33
N HIS A 121 12.32 0.78 12.87
CA HIS A 121 11.21 0.23 12.11
C HIS A 121 10.00 1.16 12.15
N GLU A 122 9.32 1.27 11.02
CA GLU A 122 8.05 1.97 10.90
C GLU A 122 7.05 1.09 10.16
N SER A 123 5.82 1.05 10.63
CA SER A 123 4.76 0.24 10.03
C SER A 123 3.63 1.13 9.51
N TYR A 124 3.17 0.82 8.31
CA TYR A 124 2.14 1.57 7.59
C TYR A 124 1.05 0.61 7.11
N PHE A 125 -0.20 1.05 7.17
CA PHE A 125 -1.35 0.30 6.68
C PHE A 125 -1.88 0.90 5.39
N LEU A 126 -2.18 0.04 4.43
CA LEU A 126 -2.81 0.45 3.18
C LEU A 126 -4.22 0.98 3.48
N ASN A 127 -4.55 2.15 2.94
CA ASN A 127 -5.82 2.83 3.19
C ASN A 127 -6.14 2.93 4.68
N GLY A 128 -5.11 3.20 5.48
CA GLY A 128 -5.13 3.04 6.93
C GLY A 128 -5.99 4.00 7.72
N GLU A 129 -6.67 4.96 7.06
CA GLU A 129 -7.45 5.97 7.77
C GLU A 129 -8.59 5.36 8.59
N SER A 130 -9.28 4.38 8.04
CA SER A 130 -10.32 3.64 8.78
C SER A 130 -9.73 2.79 9.89
N VAL A 131 -8.62 2.12 9.62
CA VAL A 131 -7.91 1.30 10.64
C VAL A 131 -7.39 2.18 11.77
N TRP A 132 -6.88 3.36 11.44
CA TRP A 132 -6.43 4.32 12.45
C TRP A 132 -7.58 4.79 13.32
N GLN A 133 -8.73 5.08 12.74
CA GLN A 133 -9.93 5.50 13.47
C GLN A 133 -10.43 4.39 14.41
N GLU A 134 -10.49 3.16 13.94
CA GLU A 134 -10.86 2.00 14.76
C GLU A 134 -9.91 1.82 15.95
N ARG A 135 -8.61 2.00 15.75
CA ARG A 135 -7.62 1.93 16.83
C ARG A 135 -7.80 3.05 17.86
N GLN A 136 -8.08 4.27 17.40
CA GLN A 136 -8.38 5.37 18.31
C GLN A 136 -9.62 5.06 19.16
N ASP A 137 -10.66 4.54 18.55
CA ASP A 137 -11.90 4.18 19.22
C ASP A 137 -11.67 3.05 20.25
N MET A 138 -10.77 2.10 19.98
CA MET A 138 -10.40 1.05 20.92
C MET A 138 -9.57 1.55 22.11
N ILE A 139 -8.72 2.54 21.91
CA ILE A 139 -7.86 3.10 22.95
C ILE A 139 -8.65 3.94 23.94
N TRP A 140 -9.71 4.59 23.47
CA TRP A 140 -10.52 5.49 24.31
C TRP A 140 -11.77 4.83 24.91
N GLN A 141 -11.96 3.56 24.70
CA GLN A 141 -12.98 2.77 25.39
C GLN A 141 -12.45 2.25 26.73
#